data_dceaca1d6f8d53ffed112d926fe75fc1
#
_entry.id   dceaca1d6f8d53ffed112d926fe75fc1
#
_cell.length_a   1.000
_cell.length_b   1.000
_cell.length_c   1.000
_cell.angle_alpha   90.00
_cell.angle_beta   90.00
_cell.angle_gamma   90.00
#
_symmetry.space_group_name_H-M   'P 1'
#
loop_
_entity.id
_entity.type
_entity.pdbx_description
1 polymer ?
#
loop_
_entity_poly.entity_id
_entity_poly.type
_entity_poly.pdbx_seq_one_letter_code
_entity_poly.pdbx_strand_id
1 'polypeptide(L)'
;MEESSQDITLTGNSSEDDKRKRIRGYFVKPQLKWSIILLVLGLLTLGLKGFGLVLLIAGGIWFFLELKPTIDAPGDQKIDAWLADDIEHLKKRSLERLNLEESQLIRDSVVIRGPILWQVNGVPVKEIAWKKGKDGRIRFSVNDITVVHLTEHKLSSYQCNYNFIRGVPLNEQDDEFHYRDVVAISAKDESTNYTLPNGTLMKQAQLFKLTVSSGDSIKVVVNSADLVKFTGGNLAETGLDNAMKALRKVVGEKKI
;
A
#
# COMPACT_ATOMS: atom_id res chain seq x y z
N MET A 1 -38.17 -6.02 11.94
CA MET A 1 -36.86 -5.63 12.50
C MET A 1 -35.67 -6.20 11.74
N GLU A 2 -35.90 -7.16 10.83
CA GLU A 2 -34.86 -7.78 9.96
C GLU A 2 -34.55 -6.99 8.67
N GLU A 3 -35.47 -6.19 8.17
CA GLU A 3 -35.30 -5.42 6.93
C GLU A 3 -34.28 -4.28 7.05
N SER A 4 -34.14 -3.70 8.25
CA SER A 4 -33.17 -2.61 8.52
C SER A 4 -31.70 -3.06 8.53
N SER A 5 -31.44 -4.32 8.88
CA SER A 5 -30.06 -4.86 8.96
C SER A 5 -29.50 -5.25 7.58
N GLN A 6 -30.35 -5.65 6.64
CA GLN A 6 -29.94 -5.99 5.27
C GLN A 6 -29.65 -4.74 4.43
N ASP A 7 -30.40 -3.66 4.62
CA ASP A 7 -30.17 -2.39 3.91
C ASP A 7 -28.85 -1.71 4.35
N ILE A 8 -28.49 -1.79 5.63
CA ILE A 8 -27.23 -1.24 6.15
C ILE A 8 -26.02 -2.02 5.61
N THR A 9 -26.11 -3.32 5.43
CA THR A 9 -25.04 -4.15 4.86
C THR A 9 -24.88 -3.92 3.35
N LEU A 10 -25.95 -3.73 2.62
CA LEU A 10 -25.92 -3.47 1.16
C LEU A 10 -25.35 -2.07 0.86
N THR A 11 -25.72 -1.06 1.62
CA THR A 11 -25.20 0.31 1.45
C THR A 11 -23.74 0.44 1.88
N GLY A 12 -23.30 -0.26 2.92
CA GLY A 12 -21.90 -0.31 3.34
C GLY A 12 -21.00 -0.94 2.29
N ASN A 13 -21.43 -2.01 1.64
CA ASN A 13 -20.66 -2.70 0.62
C ASN A 13 -20.52 -1.87 -0.67
N SER A 14 -21.58 -1.18 -1.10
CA SER A 14 -21.52 -0.29 -2.28
C SER A 14 -20.59 0.91 -2.08
N SER A 15 -20.53 1.48 -0.89
CA SER A 15 -19.63 2.59 -0.55
C SER A 15 -18.15 2.17 -0.55
N GLU A 16 -17.86 0.97 -0.03
CA GLU A 16 -16.50 0.43 -0.01
C GLU A 16 -16.05 0.04 -1.43
N ASP A 17 -16.91 -0.56 -2.23
CA ASP A 17 -16.63 -0.88 -3.64
C ASP A 17 -16.32 0.39 -4.46
N ASP A 18 -17.07 1.48 -4.24
CA ASP A 18 -16.81 2.77 -4.87
C ASP A 18 -15.46 3.37 -4.41
N LYS A 19 -15.12 3.27 -3.11
CA LYS A 19 -13.82 3.67 -2.56
C LYS A 19 -12.70 2.91 -3.29
N ARG A 20 -12.79 1.57 -3.40
CA ARG A 20 -11.78 0.73 -4.05
C ARG A 20 -11.66 1.00 -5.55
N LYS A 21 -12.77 1.24 -6.23
CA LYS A 21 -12.79 1.64 -7.65
C LYS A 21 -12.06 2.96 -7.88
N ARG A 22 -12.29 3.95 -7.02
CA ARG A 22 -11.61 5.26 -7.09
C ARG A 22 -10.14 5.17 -6.72
N ILE A 23 -9.74 4.33 -5.75
CA ILE A 23 -8.33 4.03 -5.43
C ILE A 23 -7.65 3.40 -6.64
N ARG A 24 -8.29 2.43 -7.30
CA ARG A 24 -7.77 1.84 -8.54
C ARG A 24 -7.56 2.89 -9.62
N GLY A 25 -8.54 3.77 -9.83
CA GLY A 25 -8.44 4.89 -10.78
C GLY A 25 -7.27 5.82 -10.50
N TYR A 26 -6.92 6.04 -9.23
CA TYR A 26 -5.77 6.84 -8.84
C TYR A 26 -4.44 6.26 -9.34
N PHE A 27 -4.27 4.93 -9.29
CA PHE A 27 -3.03 4.25 -9.69
C PHE A 27 -2.98 3.89 -11.18
N VAL A 28 -4.10 3.96 -11.91
CA VAL A 28 -4.14 3.65 -13.34
C VAL A 28 -3.42 4.74 -14.13
N LYS A 29 -2.54 4.32 -15.03
CA LYS A 29 -1.96 5.19 -16.07
C LYS A 29 -2.79 5.00 -17.35
N PRO A 30 -3.46 6.04 -17.87
CA PRO A 30 -4.25 5.91 -19.10
C PRO A 30 -3.33 5.54 -20.28
N GLN A 31 -3.73 4.54 -21.04
CA GLN A 31 -2.98 4.08 -22.22
C GLN A 31 -3.54 4.72 -23.49
N LEU A 32 -3.39 6.03 -23.64
CA LEU A 32 -3.98 6.84 -24.70
C LEU A 32 -3.44 6.56 -26.12
N LYS A 33 -2.51 5.62 -26.31
CA LYS A 33 -1.84 5.40 -27.59
C LYS A 33 -2.80 5.04 -28.71
N TRP A 34 -3.72 4.12 -28.45
CA TRP A 34 -4.65 3.62 -29.47
C TRP A 34 -5.77 4.61 -29.77
N SER A 35 -6.29 5.28 -28.78
CA SER A 35 -7.31 6.32 -28.95
C SER A 35 -6.76 7.53 -29.75
N ILE A 36 -5.50 7.93 -29.47
CA ILE A 36 -4.83 8.98 -30.25
C ILE A 36 -4.60 8.54 -31.70
N ILE A 37 -4.17 7.31 -31.95
CA ILE A 37 -3.98 6.76 -33.32
C ILE A 37 -5.31 6.81 -34.08
N LEU A 38 -6.43 6.39 -33.46
CA LEU A 38 -7.75 6.45 -34.09
C LEU A 38 -8.17 7.88 -34.41
N LEU A 39 -7.91 8.83 -33.52
CA LEU A 39 -8.21 10.25 -33.74
C LEU A 39 -7.40 10.82 -34.92
N VAL A 40 -6.11 10.52 -34.99
CA VAL A 40 -5.24 10.96 -36.08
C VAL A 40 -5.67 10.33 -37.43
N LEU A 41 -5.95 9.01 -37.45
CA LEU A 41 -6.48 8.34 -38.63
C LEU A 41 -7.82 8.93 -39.08
N GLY A 42 -8.71 9.20 -38.14
CA GLY A 42 -10.01 9.85 -38.44
C GLY A 42 -9.82 11.22 -39.07
N LEU A 43 -8.86 12.01 -38.58
CA LEU A 43 -8.55 13.34 -39.14
C LEU A 43 -8.00 13.24 -40.59
N LEU A 44 -7.08 12.31 -40.83
CA LEU A 44 -6.47 12.09 -42.14
C LEU A 44 -7.44 11.53 -43.18
N THR A 45 -8.51 10.85 -42.76
CA THR A 45 -9.50 10.23 -43.65
C THR A 45 -10.79 11.00 -43.74
N LEU A 46 -10.87 12.26 -43.24
CA LEU A 46 -12.06 13.11 -43.30
C LEU A 46 -12.59 13.31 -44.73
N GLY A 47 -11.71 13.29 -45.74
CA GLY A 47 -12.08 13.40 -47.15
C GLY A 47 -12.74 12.14 -47.75
N LEU A 48 -12.77 11.01 -47.04
CA LEU A 48 -13.30 9.73 -47.51
C LEU A 48 -14.77 9.54 -47.05
N LYS A 49 -15.75 10.15 -47.78
CA LYS A 49 -17.20 9.87 -47.67
C LYS A 49 -17.72 9.51 -46.27
N GLY A 50 -17.34 10.29 -45.25
CA GLY A 50 -17.84 10.10 -43.86
C GLY A 50 -17.11 9.06 -43.02
N PHE A 51 -16.21 8.26 -43.58
CA PHE A 51 -15.45 7.24 -42.80
C PHE A 51 -14.55 7.87 -41.72
N GLY A 52 -13.91 9.00 -42.05
CA GLY A 52 -13.12 9.75 -41.08
C GLY A 52 -13.92 10.24 -39.87
N LEU A 53 -15.17 10.65 -40.08
CA LEU A 53 -16.06 11.11 -39.02
C LEU A 53 -16.38 9.98 -38.03
N VAL A 54 -16.62 8.76 -38.53
CA VAL A 54 -16.88 7.58 -37.68
C VAL A 54 -15.67 7.26 -36.83
N LEU A 55 -14.46 7.31 -37.41
CA LEU A 55 -13.21 7.08 -36.64
C LEU A 55 -12.97 8.16 -35.58
N LEU A 56 -13.28 9.42 -35.85
CA LEU A 56 -13.16 10.51 -34.89
C LEU A 56 -14.11 10.30 -33.69
N ILE A 57 -15.37 9.93 -33.96
CA ILE A 57 -16.36 9.68 -32.92
C ILE A 57 -15.92 8.47 -32.08
N ALA A 58 -15.54 7.36 -32.71
CA ALA A 58 -15.09 6.15 -32.01
C ALA A 58 -13.82 6.42 -31.19
N GLY A 59 -12.83 7.12 -31.77
CA GLY A 59 -11.60 7.53 -31.08
C GLY A 59 -11.87 8.47 -29.91
N GLY A 60 -12.79 9.43 -30.07
CA GLY A 60 -13.19 10.37 -29.02
C GLY A 60 -13.88 9.66 -27.85
N ILE A 61 -14.82 8.76 -28.13
CA ILE A 61 -15.48 7.94 -27.10
C ILE A 61 -14.45 7.08 -26.35
N TRP A 62 -13.57 6.40 -27.09
CA TRP A 62 -12.51 5.56 -26.48
C TRP A 62 -11.57 6.40 -25.64
N PHE A 63 -11.10 7.52 -26.14
CA PHE A 63 -10.25 8.46 -25.41
C PHE A 63 -10.90 8.91 -24.09
N PHE A 64 -12.19 9.25 -24.12
CA PHE A 64 -12.94 9.64 -22.92
C PHE A 64 -13.06 8.48 -21.92
N LEU A 65 -13.33 7.26 -22.38
CA LEU A 65 -13.44 6.07 -21.52
C LEU A 65 -12.09 5.72 -20.84
N GLU A 66 -10.96 5.92 -21.54
CA GLU A 66 -9.62 5.72 -20.97
C GLU A 66 -9.24 6.81 -19.95
N LEU A 67 -9.70 8.05 -20.15
CA LEU A 67 -9.42 9.17 -19.24
C LEU A 67 -10.32 9.19 -18.01
N LYS A 68 -11.55 8.69 -18.12
CA LYS A 68 -12.55 8.74 -17.05
C LYS A 68 -12.04 8.25 -15.69
N PRO A 69 -11.35 7.11 -15.56
CA PRO A 69 -10.82 6.65 -14.27
C PRO A 69 -9.83 7.63 -13.64
N THR A 70 -9.08 8.36 -14.47
CA THR A 70 -8.08 9.35 -14.01
C THR A 70 -8.75 10.67 -13.61
N ILE A 71 -9.80 11.08 -14.31
CA ILE A 71 -10.58 12.30 -14.01
C ILE A 71 -11.33 12.12 -12.67
N ASP A 72 -11.95 10.94 -12.48
CA ASP A 72 -12.71 10.61 -11.27
C ASP A 72 -11.81 10.21 -10.10
N ALA A 73 -10.49 10.17 -10.31
CA ALA A 73 -9.53 9.78 -9.26
C ALA A 73 -9.51 10.80 -8.12
N PRO A 74 -9.43 10.33 -6.87
CA PRO A 74 -9.34 11.20 -5.71
C PRO A 74 -8.01 11.96 -5.67
N GLY A 75 -7.99 13.09 -4.97
CA GLY A 75 -6.75 13.83 -4.69
C GLY A 75 -5.83 13.08 -3.71
N ASP A 76 -4.56 13.48 -3.69
CA ASP A 76 -3.50 12.85 -2.87
C ASP A 76 -3.87 12.76 -1.38
N GLN A 77 -4.37 13.84 -0.79
CA GLN A 77 -4.79 13.88 0.61
C GLN A 77 -5.90 12.87 0.93
N LYS A 78 -6.84 12.68 0.00
CA LYS A 78 -7.93 11.72 0.20
C LYS A 78 -7.43 10.28 0.13
N ILE A 79 -6.44 10.00 -0.74
CA ILE A 79 -5.76 8.71 -0.80
C ILE A 79 -5.03 8.42 0.51
N ASP A 80 -4.30 9.39 1.04
CA ASP A 80 -3.59 9.24 2.32
C ASP A 80 -4.56 9.01 3.49
N ALA A 81 -5.68 9.75 3.53
CA ALA A 81 -6.71 9.58 4.55
C ALA A 81 -7.36 8.18 4.48
N TRP A 82 -7.67 7.70 3.28
CA TRP A 82 -8.22 6.35 3.12
C TRP A 82 -7.23 5.24 3.50
N LEU A 83 -5.94 5.43 3.21
CA LEU A 83 -4.93 4.47 3.64
C LEU A 83 -4.75 4.48 5.16
N ALA A 84 -4.81 5.66 5.79
CA ALA A 84 -4.77 5.78 7.24
C ALA A 84 -5.96 5.08 7.90
N ASP A 85 -7.17 5.27 7.37
CA ASP A 85 -8.38 4.59 7.81
C ASP A 85 -8.26 3.05 7.68
N ASP A 86 -7.77 2.57 6.53
CA ASP A 86 -7.52 1.14 6.33
C ASP A 86 -6.48 0.58 7.33
N ILE A 87 -5.46 1.37 7.69
CA ILE A 87 -4.46 0.99 8.71
C ILE A 87 -5.12 0.86 10.09
N GLU A 88 -6.04 1.74 10.46
CA GLU A 88 -6.79 1.59 11.72
C GLU A 88 -7.65 0.31 11.73
N HIS A 89 -8.24 -0.06 10.59
CA HIS A 89 -8.92 -1.37 10.47
C HIS A 89 -7.93 -2.55 10.60
N LEU A 90 -6.72 -2.44 10.05
CA LEU A 90 -5.68 -3.46 10.21
C LEU A 90 -5.20 -3.58 11.67
N LYS A 91 -5.12 -2.47 12.42
CA LYS A 91 -4.81 -2.53 13.85
C LYS A 91 -5.87 -3.30 14.63
N LYS A 92 -7.15 -3.05 14.39
CA LYS A 92 -8.24 -3.80 15.03
C LYS A 92 -8.17 -5.29 14.66
N ARG A 93 -8.03 -5.58 13.35
CA ARG A 93 -7.85 -6.96 12.87
C ARG A 93 -6.66 -7.66 13.53
N SER A 94 -5.54 -6.95 13.72
CA SER A 94 -4.35 -7.53 14.34
C SER A 94 -4.57 -7.85 15.83
N LEU A 95 -5.33 -7.04 16.56
CA LEU A 95 -5.72 -7.35 17.94
C LEU A 95 -6.58 -8.61 18.01
N GLU A 96 -7.59 -8.71 17.13
CA GLU A 96 -8.45 -9.90 17.04
C GLU A 96 -7.63 -11.18 16.75
N ARG A 97 -6.72 -11.13 15.78
CA ARG A 97 -5.88 -12.26 15.40
C ARG A 97 -4.91 -12.70 16.51
N LEU A 98 -4.35 -11.74 17.21
CA LEU A 98 -3.43 -11.96 18.34
C LEU A 98 -4.18 -12.23 19.66
N ASN A 99 -5.51 -12.23 19.62
CA ASN A 99 -6.35 -12.41 20.80
C ASN A 99 -5.99 -11.44 21.94
N LEU A 100 -5.80 -10.16 21.56
CA LEU A 100 -5.45 -9.07 22.46
C LEU A 100 -6.59 -8.05 22.54
N GLU A 101 -6.77 -7.48 23.72
CA GLU A 101 -7.65 -6.33 23.96
C GLU A 101 -6.84 -5.03 24.04
N GLU A 102 -7.42 -3.91 23.61
CA GLU A 102 -6.78 -2.60 23.73
C GLU A 102 -6.37 -2.26 25.17
N SER A 103 -7.15 -2.72 26.15
CA SER A 103 -6.87 -2.56 27.58
C SER A 103 -5.58 -3.22 28.06
N GLN A 104 -5.07 -4.20 27.34
CA GLN A 104 -3.82 -4.92 27.64
C GLN A 104 -2.58 -4.19 27.10
N LEU A 105 -2.77 -3.18 26.27
CA LEU A 105 -1.68 -2.43 25.68
C LEU A 105 -1.16 -1.37 26.66
N ILE A 106 0.16 -1.36 26.88
CA ILE A 106 0.82 -0.33 27.71
C ILE A 106 1.01 1.00 27.00
N ARG A 107 0.75 1.02 25.68
CA ARG A 107 0.77 2.21 24.83
C ARG A 107 0.11 1.91 23.48
N ASP A 108 -0.14 2.96 22.69
CA ASP A 108 -0.67 2.85 21.34
C ASP A 108 0.18 1.91 20.49
N SER A 109 -0.50 1.14 19.64
CA SER A 109 0.14 0.23 18.69
C SER A 109 1.05 0.98 17.72
N VAL A 110 2.21 0.43 17.48
CA VAL A 110 3.22 1.01 16.60
C VAL A 110 3.03 0.45 15.19
N VAL A 111 2.97 1.32 14.19
CA VAL A 111 2.84 0.91 12.79
C VAL A 111 4.09 1.28 12.01
N ILE A 112 4.62 0.32 11.28
CA ILE A 112 5.71 0.51 10.31
C ILE A 112 5.14 0.16 8.95
N ARG A 113 5.30 1.07 7.99
CA ARG A 113 4.84 0.89 6.61
C ARG A 113 6.03 0.91 5.66
N GLY A 114 6.11 -0.10 4.82
CA GLY A 114 7.08 -0.21 3.74
C GLY A 114 6.45 -0.16 2.35
N PRO A 115 7.15 0.35 1.34
CA PRO A 115 6.71 0.28 -0.05
C PRO A 115 6.88 -1.13 -0.61
N ILE A 116 5.94 -1.60 -1.43
CA ILE A 116 6.10 -2.79 -2.25
C ILE A 116 5.98 -2.39 -3.72
N LEU A 117 7.05 -2.62 -4.49
CA LEU A 117 7.09 -2.41 -5.94
C LEU A 117 7.74 -3.59 -6.68
N TRP A 118 7.85 -4.72 -6.01
CA TRP A 118 8.28 -6.01 -6.54
C TRP A 118 7.16 -7.03 -6.45
N GLN A 119 7.33 -8.16 -7.13
CA GLN A 119 6.31 -9.19 -7.12
C GLN A 119 6.19 -9.84 -5.74
N VAL A 120 4.97 -9.95 -5.26
CA VAL A 120 4.59 -10.68 -4.04
C VAL A 120 3.49 -11.68 -4.33
N ASN A 121 3.47 -12.76 -3.57
CA ASN A 121 2.48 -13.82 -3.73
C ASN A 121 1.05 -13.31 -3.52
N GLY A 122 0.13 -13.75 -4.37
CA GLY A 122 -1.28 -13.38 -4.28
C GLY A 122 -1.64 -12.00 -4.85
N VAL A 123 -0.65 -11.18 -5.26
CA VAL A 123 -0.88 -9.87 -5.89
C VAL A 123 -0.60 -9.96 -7.39
N PRO A 124 -1.59 -9.72 -8.27
CA PRO A 124 -1.37 -9.62 -9.70
C PRO A 124 -0.41 -8.47 -10.02
N VAL A 125 0.55 -8.70 -10.92
CA VAL A 125 1.56 -7.69 -11.31
C VAL A 125 0.93 -6.37 -11.74
N LYS A 126 -0.21 -6.40 -12.43
CA LYS A 126 -0.97 -5.21 -12.86
C LYS A 126 -1.51 -4.34 -11.70
N GLU A 127 -1.59 -4.91 -10.51
CA GLU A 127 -2.03 -4.21 -9.29
C GLU A 127 -0.86 -3.65 -8.48
N ILE A 128 0.38 -4.03 -8.81
CA ILE A 128 1.59 -3.47 -8.20
C ILE A 128 1.93 -2.17 -8.95
N ALA A 129 1.44 -1.07 -8.42
CA ALA A 129 1.54 0.24 -9.07
C ALA A 129 2.00 1.31 -8.07
N TRP A 130 2.44 2.44 -8.62
CA TRP A 130 2.84 3.60 -7.86
C TRP A 130 2.43 4.89 -8.57
N LYS A 131 2.28 5.96 -7.81
CA LYS A 131 2.01 7.29 -8.34
C LYS A 131 2.73 8.34 -7.53
N LYS A 132 3.39 9.27 -8.23
CA LYS A 132 3.91 10.49 -7.63
C LYS A 132 2.78 11.50 -7.52
N GLY A 133 2.52 11.95 -6.30
CA GLY A 133 1.53 12.99 -6.05
C GLY A 133 2.03 14.38 -6.43
N LYS A 134 1.12 15.36 -6.37
CA LYS A 134 1.46 16.78 -6.60
C LYS A 134 2.40 17.33 -5.53
N ASP A 135 2.40 16.74 -4.35
CA ASP A 135 3.29 17.02 -3.21
C ASP A 135 4.69 16.40 -3.37
N GLY A 136 4.98 15.71 -4.47
CA GLY A 136 6.23 15.01 -4.74
C GLY A 136 6.40 13.69 -4.00
N ARG A 137 5.44 13.27 -3.15
CA ARG A 137 5.48 12.00 -2.42
C ARG A 137 5.00 10.86 -3.31
N ILE A 138 5.63 9.70 -3.14
CA ILE A 138 5.25 8.48 -3.84
C ILE A 138 4.27 7.68 -2.98
N ARG A 139 3.19 7.25 -3.61
CA ARG A 139 2.18 6.36 -3.02
C ARG A 139 2.19 5.03 -3.75
N PHE A 140 2.02 3.95 -3.00
CA PHE A 140 2.05 2.59 -3.51
C PHE A 140 0.68 1.93 -3.37
N SER A 141 0.32 1.14 -4.36
CA SER A 141 -0.92 0.36 -4.33
C SER A 141 -0.83 -0.88 -3.44
N VAL A 142 0.40 -1.34 -3.17
CA VAL A 142 0.67 -2.43 -2.25
C VAL A 142 1.69 -1.93 -1.21
N ASN A 143 1.41 -2.18 0.05
CA ASN A 143 2.26 -1.75 1.16
C ASN A 143 2.56 -2.96 2.06
N ASP A 144 3.79 -3.04 2.53
CA ASP A 144 4.17 -3.91 3.64
C ASP A 144 3.80 -3.20 4.94
N ILE A 145 2.90 -3.80 5.72
CA ILE A 145 2.41 -3.18 6.96
C ILE A 145 2.72 -4.12 8.11
N THR A 146 3.43 -3.58 9.07
CA THR A 146 3.71 -4.23 10.35
C THR A 146 3.07 -3.42 11.47
N VAL A 147 2.21 -4.05 12.25
CA VAL A 147 1.63 -3.50 13.47
C VAL A 147 2.28 -4.21 14.66
N VAL A 148 2.79 -3.44 15.60
CA VAL A 148 3.41 -3.98 16.81
C VAL A 148 2.62 -3.52 18.02
N HIS A 149 2.13 -4.46 18.80
CA HIS A 149 1.44 -4.27 20.05
C HIS A 149 2.39 -4.54 21.22
N LEU A 150 2.39 -3.66 22.20
CA LEU A 150 3.24 -3.73 23.38
C LEU A 150 2.36 -3.94 24.61
N THR A 151 2.46 -5.12 25.20
CA THR A 151 1.76 -5.47 26.44
C THR A 151 2.71 -5.40 27.64
N GLU A 152 2.24 -5.70 28.84
CA GLU A 152 3.11 -5.73 30.03
C GLU A 152 4.24 -6.76 29.94
N HIS A 153 4.02 -7.90 29.26
CA HIS A 153 4.93 -9.05 29.31
C HIS A 153 5.58 -9.40 27.96
N LYS A 154 4.96 -9.01 26.85
CA LYS A 154 5.38 -9.42 25.50
C LYS A 154 5.15 -8.32 24.47
N LEU A 155 5.88 -8.46 23.38
CA LEU A 155 5.68 -7.76 22.12
C LEU A 155 4.97 -8.73 21.19
N SER A 156 3.85 -8.32 20.61
CA SER A 156 3.12 -9.07 19.60
C SER A 156 3.12 -8.28 18.30
N SER A 157 3.37 -8.94 17.19
CA SER A 157 3.38 -8.29 15.86
C SER A 157 2.44 -8.98 14.89
N TYR A 158 1.87 -8.18 14.04
CA TYR A 158 1.11 -8.59 12.88
C TYR A 158 1.75 -7.97 11.64
N GLN A 159 2.02 -8.77 10.63
CA GLN A 159 2.56 -8.34 9.35
C GLN A 159 1.64 -8.75 8.21
N CYS A 160 1.52 -7.91 7.18
CA CYS A 160 0.80 -8.27 5.96
C CYS A 160 1.28 -7.45 4.75
N ASN A 161 1.10 -8.02 3.57
CA ASN A 161 1.17 -7.26 2.32
C ASN A 161 -0.24 -6.72 2.02
N TYR A 162 -0.46 -5.45 2.31
CA TYR A 162 -1.76 -4.82 2.14
C TYR A 162 -1.98 -4.35 0.70
N ASN A 163 -2.94 -4.98 0.00
CA ASN A 163 -3.37 -4.55 -1.33
C ASN A 163 -4.43 -3.45 -1.19
N PHE A 164 -4.00 -2.19 -1.27
CA PHE A 164 -4.86 -1.02 -1.10
C PHE A 164 -5.95 -0.90 -2.16
N ILE A 165 -5.69 -1.38 -3.41
CA ILE A 165 -6.69 -1.38 -4.49
C ILE A 165 -7.86 -2.31 -4.17
N ARG A 166 -7.61 -3.43 -3.49
CA ARG A 166 -8.63 -4.40 -3.11
C ARG A 166 -9.15 -4.22 -1.69
N GLY A 167 -8.40 -3.50 -0.84
CA GLY A 167 -8.72 -3.37 0.57
C GLY A 167 -8.50 -4.65 1.38
N VAL A 168 -7.55 -5.50 0.96
CA VAL A 168 -7.33 -6.80 1.60
C VAL A 168 -5.88 -7.00 2.04
N PRO A 169 -5.66 -7.51 3.25
CA PRO A 169 -4.35 -8.01 3.68
C PRO A 169 -4.08 -9.38 3.04
N LEU A 170 -2.85 -9.61 2.64
CA LEU A 170 -2.34 -10.85 2.07
C LEU A 170 -1.07 -11.24 2.81
N ASN A 171 -0.72 -12.53 2.79
CA ASN A 171 0.49 -13.06 3.43
C ASN A 171 0.59 -12.64 4.91
N GLU A 172 -0.52 -12.77 5.62
CA GLU A 172 -0.62 -12.38 7.02
C GLU A 172 0.24 -13.29 7.90
N GLN A 173 1.02 -12.69 8.80
CA GLN A 173 1.88 -13.37 9.75
C GLN A 173 1.71 -12.73 11.12
N ASP A 174 1.64 -13.57 12.16
CA ASP A 174 1.52 -13.17 13.55
C ASP A 174 2.69 -13.74 14.33
N ASP A 175 3.38 -12.91 15.12
CA ASP A 175 4.50 -13.32 15.96
C ASP A 175 4.36 -12.72 17.36
N GLU A 176 4.78 -13.47 18.37
CA GLU A 176 4.83 -13.02 19.76
C GLU A 176 6.21 -13.30 20.36
N PHE A 177 6.78 -12.29 21.00
CA PHE A 177 8.11 -12.38 21.59
C PHE A 177 8.13 -11.81 23.02
N HIS A 178 8.77 -12.50 23.94
CA HIS A 178 9.07 -11.90 25.23
C HIS A 178 10.13 -10.81 25.07
N TYR A 179 10.05 -9.74 25.86
CA TYR A 179 11.02 -8.64 25.78
C TYR A 179 12.46 -9.09 26.02
N ARG A 180 12.69 -10.07 26.90
CA ARG A 180 14.01 -10.65 27.17
C ARG A 180 14.66 -11.29 25.94
N ASP A 181 13.82 -11.79 25.01
CA ASP A 181 14.28 -12.48 23.81
C ASP A 181 14.63 -11.52 22.67
N VAL A 182 14.25 -10.25 22.78
CA VAL A 182 14.61 -9.23 21.77
C VAL A 182 16.10 -8.91 21.89
N VAL A 183 16.86 -9.27 20.87
CA VAL A 183 18.32 -9.07 20.82
C VAL A 183 18.69 -7.73 20.21
N ALA A 184 18.00 -7.33 19.13
CA ALA A 184 18.32 -6.11 18.41
C ALA A 184 17.09 -5.45 17.78
N ILE A 185 17.06 -4.12 17.80
CA ILE A 185 16.13 -3.28 17.05
C ILE A 185 16.97 -2.31 16.23
N SER A 186 16.97 -2.46 14.91
CA SER A 186 17.86 -1.72 14.02
C SER A 186 17.15 -1.23 12.76
N ALA A 187 17.69 -0.17 12.19
CA ALA A 187 17.44 0.23 10.81
C ALA A 187 18.80 0.27 10.12
N LYS A 188 18.98 -0.55 9.08
CA LYS A 188 20.27 -0.72 8.40
C LYS A 188 20.07 -0.86 6.90
N ASP A 189 21.03 -0.40 6.14
CA ASP A 189 21.11 -0.70 4.72
C ASP A 189 21.61 -2.14 4.53
N GLU A 190 20.81 -2.93 3.84
CA GLU A 190 21.14 -4.32 3.51
C GLU A 190 21.04 -4.53 1.99
N SER A 191 21.84 -5.48 1.48
CA SER A 191 21.71 -5.90 0.08
C SER A 191 20.39 -6.65 -0.13
N THR A 192 19.71 -6.36 -1.24
CA THR A 192 18.45 -6.99 -1.61
C THR A 192 18.51 -7.55 -3.02
N ASN A 193 17.58 -8.45 -3.34
CA ASN A 193 17.44 -9.05 -4.67
C ASN A 193 16.06 -8.80 -5.27
N TYR A 194 15.39 -7.72 -4.88
CA TYR A 194 14.08 -7.39 -5.41
C TYR A 194 14.21 -6.80 -6.82
N THR A 195 13.39 -7.31 -7.74
CA THR A 195 13.33 -6.81 -9.11
C THR A 195 12.17 -5.83 -9.25
N LEU A 196 12.46 -4.61 -9.68
CA LEU A 196 11.46 -3.56 -9.96
C LEU A 196 10.69 -3.86 -11.26
N PRO A 197 9.52 -3.24 -11.50
CA PRO A 197 8.68 -3.52 -12.67
C PRO A 197 9.36 -3.30 -14.04
N ASN A 198 10.43 -2.52 -14.10
CA ASN A 198 11.22 -2.30 -15.32
C ASN A 198 12.37 -3.31 -15.49
N GLY A 199 12.46 -4.34 -14.65
CA GLY A 199 13.55 -5.32 -14.65
C GLY A 199 14.82 -4.88 -13.93
N THR A 200 14.87 -3.66 -13.37
CA THR A 200 16.03 -3.20 -12.57
C THR A 200 16.08 -3.92 -11.24
N LEU A 201 17.25 -4.43 -10.87
CA LEU A 201 17.49 -5.02 -9.56
C LEU A 201 17.67 -3.90 -8.52
N MET A 202 16.89 -3.93 -7.46
CA MET A 202 17.10 -3.10 -6.27
C MET A 202 18.22 -3.72 -5.44
N LYS A 203 19.38 -3.09 -5.43
CA LYS A 203 20.61 -3.64 -4.84
C LYS A 203 20.70 -3.43 -3.34
N GLN A 204 20.18 -2.31 -2.85
CA GLN A 204 20.23 -1.94 -1.45
C GLN A 204 18.91 -1.34 -1.00
N ALA A 205 18.52 -1.68 0.21
CA ALA A 205 17.38 -1.08 0.89
C ALA A 205 17.67 -0.87 2.36
N GLN A 206 17.12 0.19 2.93
CA GLN A 206 17.06 0.37 4.36
C GLN A 206 15.94 -0.50 4.91
N LEU A 207 16.31 -1.43 5.79
CA LEU A 207 15.37 -2.33 6.45
C LEU A 207 15.25 -1.98 7.93
N PHE A 208 14.01 -1.84 8.38
CA PHE A 208 13.73 -2.04 9.80
C PHE A 208 13.86 -3.53 10.11
N LYS A 209 14.55 -3.85 11.21
CA LYS A 209 14.72 -5.22 11.67
C LYS A 209 14.62 -5.28 13.20
N LEU A 210 13.72 -6.12 13.69
CA LEU A 210 13.67 -6.56 15.07
C LEU A 210 14.07 -8.03 15.08
N THR A 211 15.10 -8.38 15.86
CA THR A 211 15.67 -9.74 15.92
C THR A 211 15.53 -10.28 17.33
N VAL A 212 15.16 -11.54 17.43
CA VAL A 212 15.06 -12.26 18.69
C VAL A 212 16.12 -13.36 18.82
N SER A 213 16.30 -13.90 20.02
CA SER A 213 17.34 -14.87 20.35
C SER A 213 17.22 -16.20 19.60
N SER A 214 16.03 -16.59 19.15
CA SER A 214 15.80 -17.76 18.29
C SER A 214 16.40 -17.61 16.87
N GLY A 215 16.72 -16.38 16.46
CA GLY A 215 17.14 -16.04 15.09
C GLY A 215 16.01 -15.51 14.23
N ASP A 216 14.76 -15.59 14.67
CA ASP A 216 13.62 -15.02 13.99
C ASP A 216 13.71 -13.50 13.94
N SER A 217 13.08 -12.91 12.94
CA SER A 217 13.12 -11.45 12.82
C SER A 217 11.94 -10.90 12.03
N ILE A 218 11.38 -9.81 12.53
CA ILE A 218 10.48 -8.93 11.79
C ILE A 218 11.34 -8.06 10.87
N LYS A 219 11.00 -7.99 9.58
CA LYS A 219 11.72 -7.17 8.59
C LYS A 219 10.75 -6.37 7.74
N VAL A 220 11.02 -5.08 7.55
CA VAL A 220 10.27 -4.20 6.67
C VAL A 220 11.26 -3.37 5.85
N VAL A 221 11.12 -3.38 4.53
CA VAL A 221 11.81 -2.41 3.66
C VAL A 221 11.17 -1.06 3.87
N VAL A 222 11.92 -0.09 4.37
CA VAL A 222 11.38 1.26 4.66
C VAL A 222 11.86 2.32 3.67
N ASN A 223 13.03 2.10 3.06
CA ASN A 223 13.59 3.04 2.09
C ASN A 223 14.55 2.32 1.13
N SER A 224 14.76 2.90 -0.06
CA SER A 224 15.81 2.49 -1.01
C SER A 224 16.11 3.62 -1.97
N ALA A 225 17.40 3.92 -2.16
CA ALA A 225 17.85 4.89 -3.16
C ALA A 225 17.48 4.47 -4.59
N ASP A 226 17.52 3.16 -4.89
CA ASP A 226 17.12 2.62 -6.19
C ASP A 226 15.62 2.85 -6.44
N LEU A 227 14.80 2.69 -5.41
CA LEU A 227 13.36 2.92 -5.48
C LEU A 227 13.02 4.40 -5.68
N VAL A 228 13.68 5.29 -4.93
CA VAL A 228 13.55 6.74 -5.06
C VAL A 228 13.95 7.19 -6.47
N LYS A 229 15.08 6.69 -6.98
CA LYS A 229 15.55 6.97 -8.34
C LYS A 229 14.58 6.47 -9.41
N PHE A 230 14.02 5.27 -9.24
CA PHE A 230 13.08 4.67 -10.18
C PHE A 230 11.74 5.43 -10.20
N THR A 231 11.22 5.81 -9.05
CA THR A 231 9.91 6.48 -8.93
C THR A 231 9.99 7.99 -9.17
N GLY A 232 11.17 8.58 -9.03
CA GLY A 232 11.42 10.00 -9.25
C GLY A 232 10.81 10.94 -8.20
N GLY A 233 10.55 10.43 -6.98
CA GLY A 233 9.95 11.23 -5.90
C GLY A 233 10.37 10.75 -4.51
N ASN A 234 9.90 11.42 -3.48
CA ASN A 234 10.19 11.07 -2.09
C ASN A 234 9.25 9.98 -1.59
N LEU A 235 9.77 9.02 -0.84
CA LEU A 235 8.92 8.03 -0.18
C LEU A 235 8.07 8.72 0.92
N ALA A 236 6.84 8.26 1.10
CA ALA A 236 6.00 8.72 2.20
C ALA A 236 6.60 8.28 3.55
N GLU A 237 6.22 8.97 4.61
CA GLU A 237 6.62 8.58 5.97
C GLU A 237 6.22 7.14 6.28
N THR A 238 7.17 6.39 6.80
CA THR A 238 7.01 4.94 7.08
C THR A 238 6.62 4.65 8.54
N GLY A 239 6.65 5.68 9.42
CA GLY A 239 6.48 5.50 10.86
C GLY A 239 7.73 4.95 11.58
N LEU A 240 8.84 4.75 10.84
CA LEU A 240 10.05 4.11 11.36
C LEU A 240 10.62 4.79 12.61
N ASP A 241 10.78 6.13 12.60
CA ASP A 241 11.41 6.85 13.71
C ASP A 241 10.58 6.73 15.00
N ASN A 242 9.26 6.86 14.88
CA ASN A 242 8.34 6.68 15.99
C ASN A 242 8.38 5.24 16.51
N ALA A 243 8.41 4.26 15.61
CA ALA A 243 8.51 2.85 15.94
C ALA A 243 9.81 2.54 16.68
N MET A 244 10.95 2.97 16.13
CA MET A 244 12.28 2.75 16.74
C MET A 244 12.37 3.35 18.15
N LYS A 245 11.89 4.58 18.32
CA LYS A 245 11.86 5.26 19.61
C LYS A 245 10.98 4.53 20.63
N ALA A 246 9.79 4.14 20.19
CA ALA A 246 8.83 3.45 21.02
C ALA A 246 9.32 2.08 21.48
N LEU A 247 9.77 1.27 20.52
CA LEU A 247 10.23 -0.10 20.76
C LEU A 247 11.49 -0.12 21.65
N ARG A 248 12.49 0.72 21.35
CA ARG A 248 13.73 0.80 22.13
C ARG A 248 13.45 1.19 23.58
N LYS A 249 12.53 2.14 23.80
CA LYS A 249 12.15 2.56 25.14
C LYS A 249 11.54 1.39 25.91
N VAL A 250 10.49 0.76 25.38
CA VAL A 250 9.76 -0.30 26.10
C VAL A 250 10.63 -1.55 26.29
N VAL A 251 11.36 -1.97 25.24
CA VAL A 251 12.27 -3.12 25.37
C VAL A 251 13.38 -2.84 26.38
N GLY A 252 13.92 -1.61 26.40
CA GLY A 252 14.93 -1.24 27.41
C GLY A 252 14.40 -1.24 28.85
N GLU A 253 13.15 -0.85 29.06
CA GLU A 253 12.50 -0.84 30.38
C GLU A 253 12.08 -2.24 30.86
N LYS A 254 11.69 -3.13 29.91
CA LYS A 254 11.10 -4.44 30.21
C LYS A 254 12.09 -5.63 30.10
N LYS A 255 13.30 -5.41 29.62
CA LYS A 255 14.31 -6.46 29.41
C LYS A 255 15.06 -6.86 30.69
N ILE A 256 14.73 -6.27 31.82
CA ILE A 256 15.36 -6.49 33.12
C ILE A 256 14.95 -7.84 33.70
#